data_32a5af396f9decbff6b603ea989f9ba2
#
_entry.id   32a5af396f9decbff6b603ea989f9ba2
#
_cell.length_a   1.000
_cell.length_b   1.000
_cell.length_c   1.000
_cell.angle_alpha   90.00
_cell.angle_beta   90.00
_cell.angle_gamma   90.00
#
_symmetry.space_group_name_H-M   'P 1'
#
loop_
_entity.id
_entity.type
_entity.pdbx_description
1 polymer ?
#
loop_
_entity_poly.entity_id
_entity_poly.type
_entity_poly.pdbx_seq_one_letter_code
_entity_poly.pdbx_strand_id
1 'polypeptide(L)'
;VELMTPTFGGINLEDIKAPECFVIEQKLSEKLDIPVFHDDQHGTAIIVAAGLINAFHLTGRDMKSVKIVGNGAGAASIACVELLKIMGVPADNIIICDRSGPIYKGREGSMNQWKSAHAADTDARSLEDALVGADVFLGLSSGGALTKSMVEKMAPRPIIFAMANPVPEIWPA
;
A
#
# COMPACT_ATOMS: atom_id res chain seq x y z
N VAL A 1 1.80 -27.60 1.45
CA VAL A 1 3.07 -26.90 1.79
C VAL A 1 3.77 -27.66 2.93
N GLU A 2 3.13 -27.91 4.07
CA GLU A 2 3.73 -28.53 5.26
C GLU A 2 4.52 -29.83 4.94
N LEU A 3 3.95 -30.73 4.15
CA LEU A 3 4.63 -31.98 3.76
C LEU A 3 5.88 -31.79 2.89
N MET A 4 6.08 -30.62 2.35
CA MET A 4 7.22 -30.26 1.50
C MET A 4 8.37 -29.61 2.29
N THR A 5 8.12 -29.12 3.51
CA THR A 5 9.09 -28.34 4.27
C THR A 5 10.43 -29.06 4.55
N PRO A 6 10.51 -30.38 4.75
CA PRO A 6 11.78 -31.04 4.97
C PRO A 6 12.80 -30.89 3.83
N THR A 7 12.33 -30.49 2.63
CA THR A 7 13.17 -30.37 1.42
C THR A 7 13.53 -28.94 1.07
N PHE A 8 12.99 -27.94 1.79
CA PHE A 8 13.16 -26.52 1.48
C PHE A 8 13.68 -25.73 2.69
N GLY A 9 14.48 -24.69 2.42
CA GLY A 9 14.97 -23.75 3.43
C GLY A 9 14.03 -22.58 3.69
N GLY A 10 12.98 -22.41 2.90
CA GLY A 10 11.98 -21.34 3.00
C GLY A 10 10.86 -21.51 1.98
N ILE A 11 9.77 -20.80 2.16
CA ILE A 11 8.61 -20.78 1.26
C ILE A 11 8.37 -19.35 0.79
N ASN A 12 8.30 -19.12 -0.53
CA ASN A 12 7.78 -17.91 -1.12
C ASN A 12 6.34 -18.17 -1.60
N LEU A 13 5.40 -17.39 -1.08
CA LEU A 13 4.00 -17.38 -1.53
C LEU A 13 3.83 -16.26 -2.56
N GLU A 14 3.11 -16.52 -3.62
CA GLU A 14 2.88 -15.59 -4.73
C GLU A 14 1.52 -15.84 -5.36
N ASP A 15 0.94 -14.81 -6.00
CA ASP A 15 -0.34 -14.88 -6.71
C ASP A 15 -1.55 -15.35 -5.88
N ILE A 16 -1.52 -15.14 -4.58
CA ILE A 16 -2.64 -15.41 -3.68
C ILE A 16 -3.37 -14.11 -3.36
N LYS A 17 -4.61 -13.98 -3.79
CA LYS A 17 -5.40 -12.76 -3.59
C LYS A 17 -5.70 -12.47 -2.11
N ALA A 18 -5.90 -11.21 -1.79
CA ALA A 18 -6.47 -10.79 -0.51
C ALA A 18 -7.99 -11.06 -0.46
N PRO A 19 -8.56 -11.45 0.69
CA PRO A 19 -7.90 -11.54 2.00
C PRO A 19 -7.25 -12.91 2.31
N GLU A 20 -7.38 -13.90 1.45
CA GLU A 20 -6.92 -15.27 1.67
C GLU A 20 -5.40 -15.34 1.93
N CYS A 21 -4.62 -14.51 1.24
CA CYS A 21 -3.16 -14.47 1.38
C CYS A 21 -2.72 -14.20 2.82
N PHE A 22 -3.38 -13.31 3.54
CA PHE A 22 -3.04 -12.97 4.93
C PHE A 22 -3.22 -14.16 5.86
N VAL A 23 -4.35 -14.87 5.71
CA VAL A 23 -4.66 -16.04 6.54
C VAL A 23 -3.73 -17.21 6.23
N ILE A 24 -3.41 -17.41 4.94
CA ILE A 24 -2.53 -18.51 4.51
C ILE A 24 -1.12 -18.27 5.01
N GLU A 25 -0.57 -17.08 4.82
CA GLU A 25 0.78 -16.73 5.28
C GLU A 25 0.89 -16.88 6.79
N GLN A 26 -0.05 -16.28 7.55
CA GLN A 26 -0.05 -16.37 9.01
C GLN A 26 -0.05 -17.82 9.48
N LYS A 27 -0.97 -18.65 8.97
CA LYS A 27 -1.07 -20.07 9.38
C LYS A 27 0.16 -20.89 9.03
N LEU A 28 0.79 -20.61 7.89
CA LEU A 28 2.03 -21.29 7.50
C LEU A 28 3.21 -20.83 8.36
N SER A 29 3.34 -19.54 8.63
CA SER A 29 4.39 -18.99 9.50
C SER A 29 4.30 -19.50 10.94
N GLU A 30 3.06 -19.70 11.46
CA GLU A 30 2.84 -20.28 12.79
C GLU A 30 3.13 -21.79 12.86
N LYS A 31 3.02 -22.50 11.74
CA LYS A 31 3.07 -23.96 11.69
C LYS A 31 4.41 -24.52 11.24
N LEU A 32 5.18 -23.75 10.48
CA LEU A 32 6.42 -24.22 9.87
C LEU A 32 7.66 -23.65 10.59
N ASP A 33 8.68 -24.49 10.72
CA ASP A 33 9.98 -24.12 11.31
C ASP A 33 10.92 -23.46 10.30
N ILE A 34 10.47 -23.20 9.07
CA ILE A 34 11.23 -22.50 8.03
C ILE A 34 10.57 -21.16 7.69
N PRO A 35 11.30 -20.15 7.21
CA PRO A 35 10.73 -18.86 6.82
C PRO A 35 9.62 -19.00 5.78
N VAL A 36 8.53 -18.27 6.00
CA VAL A 36 7.44 -18.09 5.02
C VAL A 36 7.37 -16.62 4.65
N PHE A 37 7.42 -16.34 3.37
CA PHE A 37 7.38 -14.99 2.80
C PHE A 37 6.31 -14.92 1.73
N HIS A 38 5.64 -13.79 1.61
CA HIS A 38 4.65 -13.56 0.54
C HIS A 38 5.10 -12.34 -0.27
N ASP A 39 5.52 -12.55 -1.51
CA ASP A 39 6.15 -11.52 -2.32
C ASP A 39 5.20 -10.35 -2.64
N ASP A 40 3.96 -10.64 -3.04
CA ASP A 40 2.95 -9.59 -3.34
C ASP A 40 2.63 -8.69 -2.15
N GLN A 41 2.89 -9.14 -0.92
CA GLN A 41 2.79 -8.32 0.29
C GLN A 41 4.12 -7.64 0.59
N HIS A 42 5.10 -8.44 0.99
CA HIS A 42 6.33 -7.95 1.62
C HIS A 42 7.38 -7.50 0.62
N GLY A 43 7.49 -8.14 -0.55
CA GLY A 43 8.39 -7.72 -1.62
C GLY A 43 8.03 -6.32 -2.11
N THR A 44 6.75 -6.10 -2.42
CA THR A 44 6.24 -4.77 -2.80
C THR A 44 6.47 -3.74 -1.70
N ALA A 45 6.19 -4.07 -0.43
CA ALA A 45 6.39 -3.16 0.69
C ALA A 45 7.86 -2.76 0.86
N ILE A 46 8.80 -3.71 0.74
CA ILE A 46 10.24 -3.46 0.84
C ILE A 46 10.71 -2.50 -0.26
N ILE A 47 10.31 -2.73 -1.51
CA ILE A 47 10.69 -1.87 -2.64
C ILE A 47 10.12 -0.47 -2.50
N VAL A 48 8.85 -0.35 -2.09
CA VAL A 48 8.20 0.95 -1.83
C VAL A 48 8.93 1.70 -0.73
N ALA A 49 9.22 1.03 0.39
CA ALA A 49 9.95 1.64 1.50
C ALA A 49 11.35 2.12 1.09
N ALA A 50 12.12 1.29 0.37
CA ALA A 50 13.44 1.64 -0.13
C ALA A 50 13.38 2.85 -1.08
N GLY A 51 12.42 2.88 -2.00
CA GLY A 51 12.20 4.00 -2.90
C GLY A 51 11.82 5.29 -2.16
N LEU A 52 10.94 5.20 -1.16
CA LEU A 52 10.50 6.36 -0.38
C LEU A 52 11.60 6.93 0.49
N ILE A 53 12.46 6.11 1.12
CA ILE A 53 13.64 6.58 1.87
C ILE A 53 14.49 7.48 0.97
N ASN A 54 14.79 7.03 -0.24
CA ASN A 54 15.57 7.81 -1.20
C ASN A 54 14.84 9.07 -1.68
N ALA A 55 13.54 8.94 -1.98
CA ALA A 55 12.72 10.09 -2.43
C ALA A 55 12.59 11.16 -1.35
N PHE A 56 12.43 10.78 -0.09
CA PHE A 56 12.40 11.73 1.03
C PHE A 56 13.76 12.42 1.22
N HIS A 57 14.86 11.68 1.12
CA HIS A 57 16.19 12.27 1.14
C HIS A 57 16.39 13.30 0.04
N LEU A 58 16.06 12.97 -1.21
CA LEU A 58 16.20 13.85 -2.37
C LEU A 58 15.28 15.09 -2.32
N THR A 59 14.10 14.96 -1.73
CA THR A 59 13.12 16.06 -1.67
C THR A 59 13.19 16.87 -0.38
N GLY A 60 13.98 16.42 0.61
CA GLY A 60 14.08 17.04 1.93
C GLY A 60 12.82 16.89 2.79
N ARG A 61 12.01 15.85 2.53
CA ARG A 61 10.78 15.60 3.30
C ARG A 61 11.06 14.79 4.58
N ASP A 62 10.36 15.17 5.64
CA ASP A 62 10.37 14.39 6.88
C ASP A 62 9.23 13.35 6.85
N MET A 63 9.58 12.09 7.03
CA MET A 63 8.65 10.97 7.09
C MET A 63 7.52 11.16 8.11
N LYS A 64 7.76 11.91 9.18
CA LYS A 64 6.77 12.18 10.23
C LYS A 64 5.69 13.19 9.83
N SER A 65 5.91 13.95 8.76
CA SER A 65 4.99 15.02 8.33
C SER A 65 4.34 14.77 6.97
N VAL A 66 4.85 13.81 6.19
CA VAL A 66 4.32 13.54 4.85
C VAL A 66 2.90 13.00 4.89
N LYS A 67 2.07 13.44 3.94
CA LYS A 67 0.76 12.87 3.66
C LYS A 67 0.85 11.88 2.51
N ILE A 68 0.46 10.65 2.74
CA ILE A 68 0.54 9.54 1.79
C ILE A 68 -0.86 9.08 1.38
N VAL A 69 -1.10 8.95 0.09
CA VAL A 69 -2.33 8.37 -0.45
C VAL A 69 -1.99 7.11 -1.24
N GLY A 70 -2.50 5.98 -0.77
CA GLY A 70 -2.42 4.69 -1.46
C GLY A 70 -3.68 4.43 -2.28
N ASN A 71 -3.52 4.15 -3.57
CA ASN A 71 -4.62 3.75 -4.44
C ASN A 71 -4.55 2.25 -4.73
N GLY A 72 -5.40 1.51 -4.08
CA GLY A 72 -5.46 0.06 -3.94
C GLY A 72 -5.63 -0.29 -2.47
N ALA A 73 -6.37 -1.35 -2.16
CA ALA A 73 -6.57 -1.85 -0.79
C ALA A 73 -6.45 -3.38 -0.74
N GLY A 74 -5.56 -3.90 -1.58
CA GLY A 74 -5.19 -5.30 -1.64
C GLY A 74 -3.99 -5.65 -0.76
N ALA A 75 -3.42 -6.83 -0.97
CA ALA A 75 -2.30 -7.37 -0.20
C ALA A 75 -1.11 -6.42 -0.15
N ALA A 76 -0.66 -5.95 -1.31
CA ALA A 76 0.49 -5.04 -1.44
C ALA A 76 0.28 -3.71 -0.68
N SER A 77 -0.89 -3.10 -0.83
CA SER A 77 -1.18 -1.81 -0.18
C SER A 77 -1.23 -1.92 1.34
N ILE A 78 -1.86 -2.95 1.87
CA ILE A 78 -1.92 -3.21 3.31
C ILE A 78 -0.50 -3.39 3.87
N ALA A 79 0.32 -4.24 3.23
CA ALA A 79 1.69 -4.48 3.66
C ALA A 79 2.57 -3.21 3.58
N CYS A 80 2.42 -2.40 2.51
CA CYS A 80 3.12 -1.12 2.38
C CYS A 80 2.78 -0.18 3.56
N VAL A 81 1.49 -0.03 3.86
CA VAL A 81 1.05 0.86 4.94
C VAL A 81 1.52 0.39 6.31
N GLU A 82 1.47 -0.91 6.58
CA GLU A 82 2.00 -1.48 7.83
C GLU A 82 3.50 -1.17 7.97
N LEU A 83 4.30 -1.42 6.92
CA LEU A 83 5.72 -1.14 6.96
C LEU A 83 6.01 0.36 7.14
N LEU A 84 5.30 1.24 6.45
CA LEU A 84 5.47 2.69 6.57
C LEU A 84 5.13 3.21 7.98
N LYS A 85 4.10 2.66 8.62
CA LYS A 85 3.78 2.95 10.03
C LYS A 85 4.90 2.50 10.97
N ILE A 86 5.45 1.30 10.78
CA ILE A 86 6.60 0.79 11.56
C ILE A 86 7.82 1.70 11.37
N MET A 87 8.03 2.23 10.17
CA MET A 87 9.13 3.16 9.87
C MET A 87 8.93 4.56 10.48
N GLY A 88 7.73 4.89 10.96
CA GLY A 88 7.44 6.13 11.67
C GLY A 88 6.53 7.13 10.95
N VAL A 89 5.90 6.74 9.85
CA VAL A 89 4.83 7.56 9.23
C VAL A 89 3.60 7.51 10.14
N PRO A 90 3.06 8.64 10.60
CA PRO A 90 1.85 8.66 11.43
C PRO A 90 0.66 8.05 10.69
N ALA A 91 -0.11 7.22 11.38
CA ALA A 91 -1.27 6.55 10.79
C ALA A 91 -2.29 7.53 10.21
N ASP A 92 -2.49 8.68 10.86
CA ASP A 92 -3.43 9.72 10.44
C ASP A 92 -2.97 10.45 9.15
N ASN A 93 -1.71 10.31 8.77
CA ASN A 93 -1.17 10.87 7.54
C ASN A 93 -1.31 9.93 6.34
N ILE A 94 -1.88 8.74 6.51
CA ILE A 94 -2.03 7.74 5.45
C ILE A 94 -3.50 7.53 5.13
N ILE A 95 -3.88 7.74 3.87
CA ILE A 95 -5.22 7.43 3.36
C ILE A 95 -5.09 6.34 2.31
N ILE A 96 -5.81 5.23 2.49
CA ILE A 96 -5.93 4.18 1.47
C ILE A 96 -7.25 4.35 0.73
N CYS A 97 -7.23 4.20 -0.57
CA CYS A 97 -8.41 4.18 -1.43
C CYS A 97 -8.60 2.79 -2.06
N ASP A 98 -9.84 2.35 -2.20
CA ASP A 98 -10.22 1.25 -3.07
C ASP A 98 -11.12 1.75 -4.21
N ARG A 99 -11.75 0.85 -4.96
CA ARG A 99 -12.65 1.20 -6.08
C ARG A 99 -13.83 2.10 -5.68
N SER A 100 -14.20 2.10 -4.41
CA SER A 100 -15.31 2.91 -3.88
C SER A 100 -14.82 4.21 -3.22
N GLY A 101 -13.53 4.55 -3.36
CA GLY A 101 -12.92 5.73 -2.76
C GLY A 101 -12.13 5.46 -1.47
N PRO A 102 -11.86 6.49 -0.67
CA PRO A 102 -11.12 6.39 0.57
C PRO A 102 -11.72 5.41 1.58
N ILE A 103 -10.87 4.73 2.31
CA ILE A 103 -11.23 3.90 3.46
C ILE A 103 -11.21 4.80 4.69
N TYR A 104 -12.39 5.22 5.15
CA TYR A 104 -12.56 6.16 6.26
C TYR A 104 -13.32 5.51 7.42
N LYS A 105 -13.19 6.07 8.62
CA LYS A 105 -13.90 5.63 9.83
C LYS A 105 -15.41 5.73 9.63
N GLY A 106 -16.12 4.65 9.90
CA GLY A 106 -17.57 4.58 9.73
C GLY A 106 -18.05 4.32 8.29
N ARG A 107 -17.13 4.04 7.34
CA ARG A 107 -17.50 3.62 5.99
C ARG A 107 -18.24 2.28 6.03
N GLU A 108 -19.40 2.23 5.37
CA GLU A 108 -20.19 1.03 5.17
C GLU A 108 -19.90 0.41 3.78
N GLY A 109 -20.01 -0.92 3.68
CA GLY A 109 -19.84 -1.68 2.43
C GLY A 109 -18.38 -1.86 2.00
N SER A 110 -18.11 -2.98 1.34
CA SER A 110 -16.77 -3.36 0.80
C SER A 110 -15.63 -3.29 1.82
N MET A 111 -15.93 -3.49 3.10
CA MET A 111 -14.99 -3.49 4.21
C MET A 111 -14.66 -4.91 4.67
N ASN A 112 -13.48 -5.08 5.23
CA ASN A 112 -13.04 -6.26 5.95
C ASN A 112 -12.12 -5.83 7.10
N GLN A 113 -11.70 -6.75 7.96
CA GLN A 113 -10.89 -6.43 9.14
C GLN A 113 -9.58 -5.71 8.79
N TRP A 114 -8.90 -6.08 7.71
CA TRP A 114 -7.64 -5.44 7.28
C TRP A 114 -7.87 -4.02 6.80
N LYS A 115 -8.88 -3.77 5.98
CA LYS A 115 -9.26 -2.42 5.56
C LYS A 115 -9.68 -1.56 6.76
N SER A 116 -10.48 -2.13 7.67
CA SER A 116 -10.97 -1.41 8.86
C SER A 116 -9.84 -0.98 9.79
N ALA A 117 -8.76 -1.77 9.90
CA ALA A 117 -7.57 -1.42 10.67
C ALA A 117 -6.82 -0.18 10.12
N HIS A 118 -7.08 0.19 8.87
CA HIS A 118 -6.46 1.33 8.20
C HIS A 118 -7.46 2.44 7.83
N ALA A 119 -8.65 2.43 8.43
CA ALA A 119 -9.65 3.46 8.18
C ALA A 119 -9.19 4.82 8.72
N ALA A 120 -9.01 5.79 7.82
CA ALA A 120 -8.56 7.13 8.15
C ALA A 120 -9.68 8.01 8.71
N ASP A 121 -9.32 8.98 9.54
CA ASP A 121 -10.20 10.07 9.94
C ASP A 121 -10.13 11.17 8.87
N THR A 122 -11.06 11.17 7.94
CA THR A 122 -11.03 12.06 6.78
C THR A 122 -12.42 12.29 6.19
N ASP A 123 -12.64 13.49 5.70
CA ASP A 123 -13.84 13.87 4.94
C ASP A 123 -13.72 13.56 3.43
N ALA A 124 -12.57 13.11 2.96
CA ALA A 124 -12.39 12.71 1.57
C ALA A 124 -13.33 11.55 1.18
N ARG A 125 -13.99 11.65 0.03
CA ARG A 125 -14.92 10.63 -0.48
C ARG A 125 -14.51 10.11 -1.86
N SER A 126 -13.55 10.74 -2.52
CA SER A 126 -12.96 10.32 -3.78
C SER A 126 -11.43 10.26 -3.69
N LEU A 127 -10.78 9.57 -4.64
CA LEU A 127 -9.32 9.60 -4.76
C LEU A 127 -8.83 11.04 -4.95
N GLU A 128 -9.54 11.82 -5.74
CA GLU A 128 -9.21 13.22 -6.01
C GLU A 128 -9.23 14.07 -4.73
N ASP A 129 -10.23 13.87 -3.86
CA ASP A 129 -10.29 14.59 -2.56
C ASP A 129 -9.12 14.18 -1.66
N ALA A 130 -8.79 12.88 -1.62
CA ALA A 130 -7.69 12.38 -0.80
C ALA A 130 -6.35 12.95 -1.24
N LEU A 131 -6.16 13.18 -2.53
CA LEU A 131 -4.91 13.69 -3.11
C LEU A 131 -4.66 15.17 -2.87
N VAL A 132 -5.65 15.96 -2.46
CA VAL A 132 -5.44 17.38 -2.16
C VAL A 132 -4.39 17.55 -1.09
N GLY A 133 -3.27 18.21 -1.45
CA GLY A 133 -2.13 18.44 -0.56
C GLY A 133 -1.34 17.19 -0.18
N ALA A 134 -1.53 16.05 -0.85
CA ALA A 134 -0.75 14.84 -0.60
C ALA A 134 0.68 14.98 -1.14
N ASP A 135 1.65 14.53 -0.35
CA ASP A 135 3.07 14.52 -0.72
C ASP A 135 3.42 13.30 -1.58
N VAL A 136 2.75 12.18 -1.33
CA VAL A 136 3.07 10.88 -1.93
C VAL A 136 1.79 10.23 -2.46
N PHE A 137 1.87 9.71 -3.69
CA PHE A 137 0.91 8.78 -4.27
C PHE A 137 1.55 7.41 -4.45
N LEU A 138 0.91 6.38 -3.92
CA LEU A 138 1.28 4.97 -4.12
C LEU A 138 0.19 4.28 -4.95
N GLY A 139 0.47 4.07 -6.23
CA GLY A 139 -0.41 3.39 -7.16
C GLY A 139 -0.22 1.88 -7.08
N LEU A 140 -1.21 1.17 -6.57
CA LEU A 140 -1.24 -0.29 -6.37
C LEU A 140 -2.58 -0.87 -6.85
N SER A 141 -3.17 -0.31 -7.91
CA SER A 141 -4.51 -0.66 -8.33
C SER A 141 -4.62 -0.98 -9.83
N SER A 142 -4.93 0.01 -10.65
CA SER A 142 -5.19 -0.18 -12.07
C SER A 142 -4.72 1.01 -12.90
N GLY A 143 -4.33 0.73 -14.14
CA GLY A 143 -3.85 1.74 -15.07
C GLY A 143 -4.82 2.88 -15.30
N GLY A 144 -4.28 4.10 -15.45
CA GLY A 144 -5.06 5.30 -15.77
C GLY A 144 -5.86 5.89 -14.60
N ALA A 145 -5.67 5.40 -13.38
CA ALA A 145 -6.43 5.86 -12.21
C ALA A 145 -6.03 7.26 -11.72
N LEU A 146 -4.82 7.73 -12.05
CA LEU A 146 -4.30 9.05 -11.66
C LEU A 146 -4.29 9.98 -12.88
N THR A 147 -5.00 11.09 -12.78
CA THR A 147 -5.05 12.11 -13.85
C THR A 147 -4.08 13.26 -13.59
N LYS A 148 -3.73 14.00 -14.64
CA LYS A 148 -2.90 15.21 -14.50
C LYS A 148 -3.54 16.22 -13.55
N SER A 149 -4.84 16.44 -13.63
CA SER A 149 -5.57 17.37 -12.73
C SER A 149 -5.51 16.95 -11.26
N MET A 150 -5.47 15.64 -10.97
CA MET A 150 -5.27 15.14 -9.61
C MET A 150 -3.85 15.40 -9.11
N VAL A 151 -2.83 15.21 -9.97
CA VAL A 151 -1.43 15.52 -9.63
C VAL A 151 -1.25 17.01 -9.33
N GLU A 152 -1.91 17.89 -10.08
CA GLU A 152 -1.87 19.35 -9.88
C GLU A 152 -2.45 19.79 -8.52
N LYS A 153 -3.29 18.96 -7.88
CA LYS A 153 -3.85 19.19 -6.53
C LYS A 153 -2.96 18.71 -5.40
N MET A 154 -1.96 17.91 -5.69
CA MET A 154 -1.02 17.39 -4.70
C MET A 154 -0.09 18.51 -4.18
N ALA A 155 0.67 18.20 -3.15
CA ALA A 155 1.72 19.09 -2.64
C ALA A 155 2.77 19.40 -3.73
N PRO A 156 3.49 20.53 -3.65
CA PRO A 156 4.56 20.86 -4.59
C PRO A 156 5.62 19.76 -4.67
N ARG A 157 6.07 19.42 -5.87
CA ARG A 157 7.03 18.34 -6.14
C ARG A 157 6.60 17.00 -5.56
N PRO A 158 5.40 16.49 -5.91
CA PRO A 158 4.90 15.26 -5.35
C PRO A 158 5.77 14.05 -5.73
N ILE A 159 5.76 13.04 -4.87
CA ILE A 159 6.37 11.74 -5.14
C ILE A 159 5.27 10.83 -5.66
N ILE A 160 5.46 10.26 -6.86
CA ILE A 160 4.46 9.41 -7.50
C ILE A 160 5.09 8.05 -7.81
N PHE A 161 4.58 6.99 -7.18
CA PHE A 161 4.89 5.61 -7.49
C PHE A 161 3.69 4.98 -8.18
N ALA A 162 3.70 4.97 -9.51
CA ALA A 162 2.64 4.42 -10.34
C ALA A 162 3.00 2.97 -10.73
N MET A 163 2.63 2.01 -9.89
CA MET A 163 3.13 0.63 -9.93
C MET A 163 2.14 -0.38 -10.53
N ALA A 164 0.98 0.05 -11.03
CA ALA A 164 0.06 -0.85 -11.71
C ALA A 164 0.71 -1.46 -12.96
N ASN A 165 0.49 -2.74 -13.18
CA ASN A 165 1.11 -3.52 -14.24
C ASN A 165 0.01 -4.20 -15.08
N PRO A 166 0.08 -4.19 -16.44
CA PRO A 166 1.15 -3.63 -17.31
C PRO A 166 1.03 -2.12 -17.60
N VAL A 167 -0.09 -1.50 -17.25
CA VAL A 167 -0.35 -0.07 -17.50
C VAL A 167 -0.31 0.66 -16.17
N PRO A 168 0.58 1.65 -15.99
CA PRO A 168 0.68 2.42 -14.76
C PRO A 168 -0.55 3.32 -14.55
N GLU A 169 -0.76 3.79 -13.33
CA GLU A 169 -1.85 4.72 -13.00
C GLU A 169 -1.74 6.04 -13.76
N ILE A 170 -0.52 6.47 -14.07
CA ILE A 170 -0.21 7.62 -14.93
C ILE A 170 1.12 7.37 -15.64
N TRP A 171 1.23 7.79 -16.89
CA TRP A 171 2.50 7.79 -17.64
C TRP A 171 3.32 9.03 -17.31
N PRO A 172 4.66 8.92 -17.27
CA PRO A 172 5.53 10.10 -17.23
C PRO A 172 5.24 11.02 -18.42
N ALA A 173 5.28 12.34 -18.19
CA ALA A 173 5.09 13.34 -19.25
C ALA A 173 6.33 13.50 -20.13
#